data_807527fef38b50c78a2604d65b8dd695
#
_entry.id   807527fef38b50c78a2604d65b8dd695
#
_cell.length_a   1.000
_cell.length_b   1.000
_cell.length_c   1.000
_cell.angle_alpha   90.00
_cell.angle_beta   90.00
_cell.angle_gamma   90.00
#
_symmetry.space_group_name_H-M   'P 1'
#
loop_
_entity.id
_entity.type
_entity.pdbx_description
1 polymer ?
#
loop_
_entity_poly.entity_id
_entity_poly.type
_entity_poly.pdbx_seq_one_letter_code
_entity_poly.pdbx_strand_id
1 'polypeptide(L)'
;WNGYNFEDSILISDRVVRDDVFTSIHIEEYEVMARDTKLGQEEITRDIPNVGEEALKNLDEAGIVYVGAEVGPSDILVGKVTPKGESPMTPEEKLLRAIFGEKASDVRDTSLKLPPGGSGTVVEVRVFSRRGVEKDERALAIDRAEIDRLGKDRDDERIILERGFHGRMVELLDGQTVASGPKGVKAGSKLNAAMLEDCLLYTSDAADEVDG
;
A
#
# COMPACT_ATOMS: atom_id res chain seq x y z
N TRP A 1 30.02 40.82 0.41
CA TRP A 1 29.27 40.55 -0.79
C TRP A 1 28.21 41.61 -1.10
N ASN A 2 28.51 42.85 -0.83
CA ASN A 2 27.73 43.99 -1.29
C ASN A 2 26.25 43.99 -0.86
N GLY A 3 25.97 43.59 0.37
CA GLY A 3 24.61 43.55 0.91
C GLY A 3 23.80 42.29 0.65
N TYR A 4 24.30 41.34 -0.15
CA TYR A 4 23.62 40.08 -0.40
C TYR A 4 23.61 39.12 0.80
N ASN A 5 24.42 39.41 1.83
CA ASN A 5 24.44 38.70 3.11
C ASN A 5 24.02 39.60 4.28
N PHE A 6 23.20 40.62 4.02
CA PHE A 6 22.70 41.54 5.04
C PHE A 6 21.62 40.86 5.90
N GLU A 7 21.67 41.08 7.21
CA GLU A 7 20.85 40.44 8.23
C GLU A 7 21.01 38.90 8.17
N ASP A 8 19.88 38.13 8.12
CA ASP A 8 19.87 36.67 8.13
C ASP A 8 20.01 36.05 6.73
N SER A 9 20.31 36.85 5.70
CA SER A 9 20.47 36.34 4.34
C SER A 9 21.81 35.62 4.17
N ILE A 10 21.75 34.51 3.44
CA ILE A 10 22.92 33.66 3.15
C ILE A 10 23.10 33.57 1.64
N LEU A 11 24.31 33.85 1.18
CA LEU A 11 24.70 33.64 -0.21
C LEU A 11 25.15 32.20 -0.39
N ILE A 12 24.49 31.47 -1.29
CA ILE A 12 24.81 30.08 -1.61
C ILE A 12 25.31 29.94 -3.06
N SER A 13 26.09 28.91 -3.33
CA SER A 13 26.52 28.56 -4.68
C SER A 13 25.36 28.05 -5.52
N ASP A 14 25.30 28.41 -6.79
CA ASP A 14 24.36 27.86 -7.78
C ASP A 14 24.42 26.32 -7.88
N ARG A 15 25.60 25.76 -7.63
CA ARG A 15 25.81 24.31 -7.59
C ARG A 15 24.97 23.63 -6.52
N VAL A 16 24.71 24.24 -5.38
CA VAL A 16 23.88 23.68 -4.30
C VAL A 16 22.46 23.41 -4.78
N VAL A 17 21.93 24.34 -5.61
CA VAL A 17 20.59 24.18 -6.19
C VAL A 17 20.59 23.19 -7.35
N ARG A 18 21.61 23.24 -8.20
CA ARG A 18 21.72 22.36 -9.36
C ARG A 18 21.91 20.89 -8.99
N ASP A 19 22.74 20.62 -7.99
CA ASP A 19 23.09 19.27 -7.56
C ASP A 19 22.16 18.77 -6.43
N ASP A 20 21.07 19.49 -6.10
CA ASP A 20 20.09 19.17 -5.05
C ASP A 20 20.73 18.78 -3.69
N VAL A 21 21.84 19.45 -3.31
CA VAL A 21 22.68 19.03 -2.18
C VAL A 21 21.94 19.08 -0.84
N PHE A 22 21.02 20.05 -0.66
CA PHE A 22 20.24 20.22 0.55
C PHE A 22 18.76 19.90 0.38
N THR A 23 18.40 19.21 -0.69
CA THR A 23 17.03 18.74 -0.90
C THR A 23 16.71 17.65 0.10
N SER A 24 15.60 17.80 0.81
CA SER A 24 15.11 16.84 1.78
C SER A 24 13.70 16.37 1.44
N ILE A 25 13.39 15.14 1.78
CA ILE A 25 12.06 14.56 1.66
C ILE A 25 11.50 14.40 3.07
N HIS A 26 10.29 14.93 3.27
CA HIS A 26 9.56 14.78 4.52
C HIS A 26 8.33 13.91 4.23
N ILE A 27 8.17 12.85 5.01
CA ILE A 27 7.01 11.96 4.93
C ILE A 27 6.21 12.14 6.21
N GLU A 28 4.94 12.51 6.06
CA GLU A 28 4.00 12.67 7.17
C GLU A 28 2.95 11.56 7.09
N GLU A 29 2.61 11.00 8.22
CA GLU A 29 1.62 9.93 8.35
C GLU A 29 0.37 10.47 9.04
N TYR A 30 -0.80 10.21 8.46
CA TYR A 30 -2.10 10.57 8.99
C TYR A 30 -2.93 9.31 9.20
N GLU A 31 -3.47 9.15 10.39
CA GLU A 31 -4.28 8.00 10.77
C GLU A 31 -5.71 8.43 11.12
N VAL A 32 -6.68 7.65 10.68
CA VAL A 32 -8.08 7.82 11.05
C VAL A 32 -8.71 6.46 11.32
N MET A 33 -9.59 6.41 12.31
CA MET A 33 -10.28 5.19 12.71
C MET A 33 -11.78 5.44 12.78
N ALA A 34 -12.58 4.56 12.20
CA ALA A 34 -14.01 4.49 12.42
C ALA A 34 -14.29 3.73 13.73
N ARG A 35 -15.07 4.32 14.62
CA ARG A 35 -15.38 3.79 15.94
C ARG A 35 -16.88 3.54 16.09
N ASP A 36 -17.21 2.57 16.94
CA ASP A 36 -18.61 2.40 17.37
C ASP A 36 -18.93 3.44 18.42
N THR A 37 -19.92 4.28 18.15
CA THR A 37 -20.42 5.27 19.09
C THR A 37 -21.77 4.83 19.67
N LYS A 38 -22.18 5.45 20.78
CA LYS A 38 -23.50 5.20 21.40
C LYS A 38 -24.68 5.54 20.47
N LEU A 39 -24.44 6.36 19.45
CA LEU A 39 -25.43 6.85 18.50
C LEU A 39 -25.45 6.06 17.20
N GLY A 40 -24.51 5.15 17.03
CA GLY A 40 -24.30 4.33 15.83
C GLY A 40 -22.84 4.21 15.47
N GLN A 41 -22.57 3.43 14.46
CA GLN A 41 -21.23 3.19 13.96
C GLN A 41 -20.78 4.34 13.06
N GLU A 42 -19.54 4.83 13.23
CA GLU A 42 -18.92 5.74 12.28
C GLU A 42 -18.59 4.97 10.98
N GLU A 43 -18.76 5.65 9.87
CA GLU A 43 -18.54 5.06 8.54
C GLU A 43 -17.52 5.88 7.75
N ILE A 44 -16.63 5.17 7.06
CA ILE A 44 -15.73 5.76 6.07
C ILE A 44 -16.42 5.68 4.72
N THR A 45 -16.75 6.83 4.14
CA THR A 45 -17.51 6.93 2.90
C THR A 45 -17.18 8.20 2.12
N ARG A 46 -17.41 8.17 0.82
CA ARG A 46 -17.35 9.36 -0.04
C ARG A 46 -18.60 10.23 0.08
N ASP A 47 -19.72 9.67 0.56
CA ASP A 47 -21.01 10.37 0.70
C ASP A 47 -21.00 11.25 1.96
N ILE A 48 -20.35 12.40 1.85
CA ILE A 48 -20.19 13.37 2.94
C ILE A 48 -21.20 14.49 2.76
N PRO A 49 -22.03 14.80 3.77
CA PRO A 49 -23.01 15.86 3.67
C PRO A 49 -22.34 17.24 3.54
N ASN A 50 -22.94 18.11 2.71
CA ASN A 50 -22.54 19.50 2.52
C ASN A 50 -21.12 19.71 1.95
N VAL A 51 -20.60 18.75 1.24
CA VAL A 51 -19.30 18.82 0.54
C VAL A 51 -19.53 18.77 -0.96
N GLY A 52 -18.92 19.70 -1.70
CA GLY A 52 -19.01 19.74 -3.16
C GLY A 52 -18.12 18.67 -3.81
N GLU A 53 -18.46 18.24 -5.02
CA GLU A 53 -17.71 17.21 -5.76
C GLU A 53 -16.24 17.58 -6.01
N GLU A 54 -15.95 18.87 -6.10
CA GLU A 54 -14.57 19.34 -6.30
C GLU A 54 -13.66 18.99 -5.11
N ALA A 55 -14.18 19.03 -3.88
CA ALA A 55 -13.44 18.60 -2.68
C ALA A 55 -13.32 17.07 -2.57
N LEU A 56 -14.13 16.33 -3.33
CA LEU A 56 -14.13 14.87 -3.36
C LEU A 56 -13.34 14.29 -4.53
N LYS A 57 -12.74 15.12 -5.39
CA LYS A 57 -12.05 14.69 -6.61
C LYS A 57 -10.89 13.71 -6.38
N ASN A 58 -10.21 13.86 -5.26
CA ASN A 58 -9.06 13.03 -4.88
C ASN A 58 -9.45 11.76 -4.12
N LEU A 59 -10.74 11.58 -3.82
CA LEU A 59 -11.26 10.40 -3.14
C LEU A 59 -11.76 9.38 -4.14
N ASP A 60 -11.52 8.14 -3.81
CA ASP A 60 -12.12 7.01 -4.51
C ASP A 60 -13.55 6.72 -4.04
N GLU A 61 -14.18 5.64 -4.54
CA GLU A 61 -15.57 5.28 -4.22
C GLU A 61 -15.81 4.98 -2.74
N ALA A 62 -14.79 4.53 -1.98
CA ALA A 62 -14.93 4.31 -0.54
C ALA A 62 -14.58 5.55 0.31
N GLY A 63 -14.29 6.67 -0.32
CA GLY A 63 -13.98 7.91 0.41
C GLY A 63 -12.54 7.98 0.92
N ILE A 64 -11.61 7.24 0.32
CA ILE A 64 -10.19 7.28 0.68
C ILE A 64 -9.42 7.90 -0.49
N VAL A 65 -8.44 8.73 -0.19
CA VAL A 65 -7.56 9.34 -1.20
C VAL A 65 -6.78 8.26 -1.95
N TYR A 66 -6.61 8.41 -3.27
CA TYR A 66 -5.82 7.47 -4.07
C TYR A 66 -4.33 7.81 -4.01
N VAL A 67 -3.50 6.79 -4.18
CA VAL A 67 -2.03 6.94 -4.26
C VAL A 67 -1.66 7.74 -5.49
N GLY A 68 -0.76 8.72 -5.34
CA GLY A 68 -0.35 9.64 -6.39
C GLY A 68 -1.19 10.92 -6.48
N ALA A 69 -2.22 11.09 -5.64
CA ALA A 69 -3.00 12.32 -5.59
C ALA A 69 -2.17 13.47 -5.04
N GLU A 70 -2.23 14.62 -5.68
CA GLU A 70 -1.71 15.88 -5.16
C GLU A 70 -2.74 16.50 -4.23
N VAL A 71 -2.37 16.68 -2.97
CA VAL A 71 -3.24 17.20 -1.92
C VAL A 71 -2.73 18.54 -1.40
N GLY A 72 -3.66 19.46 -1.20
CA GLY A 72 -3.41 20.79 -0.66
C GLY A 72 -4.04 20.99 0.71
N PRO A 73 -3.84 22.21 1.29
CA PRO A 73 -4.41 22.55 2.58
C PRO A 73 -5.93 22.39 2.61
N SER A 74 -6.44 21.74 3.65
CA SER A 74 -7.87 21.46 3.85
C SER A 74 -8.50 20.43 2.92
N ASP A 75 -7.75 19.82 2.01
CA ASP A 75 -8.24 18.70 1.20
C ASP A 75 -8.57 17.51 2.08
N ILE A 76 -9.60 16.78 1.69
CA ILE A 76 -10.06 15.60 2.42
C ILE A 76 -9.17 14.41 2.02
N LEU A 77 -8.53 13.80 3.03
CA LEU A 77 -7.72 12.59 2.86
C LEU A 77 -8.59 11.33 3.03
N VAL A 78 -9.48 11.34 4.02
CA VAL A 78 -10.41 10.23 4.27
C VAL A 78 -11.77 10.82 4.65
N GLY A 79 -12.79 10.48 3.89
CA GLY A 79 -14.17 10.83 4.19
C GLY A 79 -14.72 9.99 5.33
N LYS A 80 -15.11 10.61 6.42
CA LYS A 80 -15.72 9.95 7.56
C LYS A 80 -16.96 10.69 8.03
N VAL A 81 -18.02 9.94 8.31
CA VAL A 81 -19.26 10.46 8.85
C VAL A 81 -19.56 9.82 10.19
N THR A 82 -20.05 10.64 11.11
CA THR A 82 -20.46 10.21 12.45
C THR A 82 -21.97 10.42 12.61
N PRO A 83 -22.73 9.43 13.07
CA PRO A 83 -24.16 9.59 13.31
C PRO A 83 -24.43 10.71 14.33
N LYS A 84 -25.42 11.55 14.06
CA LYS A 84 -25.95 12.52 15.01
C LYS A 84 -26.98 11.84 15.90
N GLY A 85 -27.00 12.21 17.19
CA GLY A 85 -28.09 11.85 18.07
C GLY A 85 -29.39 12.51 17.63
N GLU A 86 -30.51 11.88 17.98
CA GLU A 86 -31.85 12.46 17.79
C GLU A 86 -31.94 13.82 18.50
N SER A 87 -31.79 14.91 17.75
CA SER A 87 -32.20 16.22 18.20
C SER A 87 -33.68 16.40 17.81
N PRO A 88 -34.52 17.04 18.66
CA PRO A 88 -35.87 17.34 18.28
C PRO A 88 -35.86 18.23 17.03
N MET A 89 -36.27 17.66 15.91
CA MET A 89 -36.31 18.37 14.63
C MET A 89 -37.40 19.43 14.64
N THR A 90 -37.05 20.61 14.15
CA THR A 90 -38.05 21.64 13.85
C THR A 90 -38.94 21.19 12.67
N PRO A 91 -40.20 21.68 12.58
CA PRO A 91 -41.09 21.36 11.46
C PRO A 91 -40.46 21.68 10.09
N GLU A 92 -39.62 22.71 10.04
CA GLU A 92 -38.91 23.17 8.82
C GLU A 92 -37.83 22.18 8.42
N GLU A 93 -37.07 21.63 9.35
CA GLU A 93 -36.08 20.59 9.09
C GLU A 93 -36.73 19.29 8.60
N LYS A 94 -37.91 18.92 9.13
CA LYS A 94 -38.67 17.78 8.64
C LYS A 94 -39.11 17.96 7.18
N LEU A 95 -39.41 19.16 6.78
CA LEU A 95 -39.84 19.50 5.42
C LEU A 95 -38.63 19.45 4.46
N LEU A 96 -37.50 20.00 4.89
CA LEU A 96 -36.24 19.92 4.13
C LEU A 96 -35.75 18.48 3.96
N ARG A 97 -35.91 17.65 4.98
CA ARG A 97 -35.62 16.23 4.94
C ARG A 97 -36.47 15.46 3.92
N ALA A 98 -37.77 15.81 3.84
CA ALA A 98 -38.70 15.23 2.89
C ALA A 98 -38.39 15.63 1.42
N ILE A 99 -37.77 16.79 1.21
CA ILE A 99 -37.44 17.32 -0.13
C ILE A 99 -36.04 16.83 -0.60
N PHE A 100 -35.06 16.82 0.28
CA PHE A 100 -33.64 16.55 -0.07
C PHE A 100 -33.14 15.14 0.32
N GLY A 101 -34.01 14.31 0.89
CA GLY A 101 -33.67 12.94 1.30
C GLY A 101 -33.12 12.80 2.72
N GLU A 102 -33.25 11.59 3.28
CA GLU A 102 -33.01 11.31 4.70
C GLU A 102 -31.52 11.40 5.12
N LYS A 103 -30.59 11.17 4.21
CA LYS A 103 -29.16 10.99 4.57
C LYS A 103 -28.45 12.26 5.04
N ALA A 104 -28.83 13.44 4.57
CA ALA A 104 -28.09 14.67 4.83
C ALA A 104 -28.21 15.23 6.26
N SER A 105 -29.20 14.80 7.03
CA SER A 105 -29.49 15.37 8.37
C SER A 105 -29.03 14.51 9.54
N ASP A 106 -28.78 13.21 9.33
CA ASP A 106 -28.54 12.25 10.40
C ASP A 106 -27.06 12.00 10.68
N VAL A 107 -26.16 12.51 9.84
CA VAL A 107 -24.73 12.34 10.00
C VAL A 107 -23.99 13.67 10.03
N ARG A 108 -22.86 13.68 10.68
CA ARG A 108 -21.94 14.83 10.75
C ARG A 108 -20.64 14.48 10.05
N ASP A 109 -20.11 15.41 9.27
CA ASP A 109 -18.78 15.32 8.69
C ASP A 109 -17.69 15.33 9.79
N THR A 110 -16.93 14.26 9.86
CA THR A 110 -15.77 14.09 10.74
C THR A 110 -14.56 13.61 9.93
N SER A 111 -14.53 13.97 8.66
CA SER A 111 -13.47 13.57 7.72
C SER A 111 -12.09 14.04 8.16
N LEU A 112 -11.08 13.24 7.84
CA LEU A 112 -9.69 13.62 8.00
C LEU A 112 -9.30 14.58 6.87
N LYS A 113 -8.89 15.79 7.23
CA LYS A 113 -8.44 16.82 6.30
C LYS A 113 -6.96 17.11 6.51
N LEU A 114 -6.28 17.47 5.43
CA LEU A 114 -4.89 17.91 5.52
C LEU A 114 -4.81 19.22 6.33
N PRO A 115 -3.90 19.34 7.29
CA PRO A 115 -3.72 20.56 8.07
C PRO A 115 -3.38 21.77 7.18
N PRO A 116 -3.73 22.98 7.61
CA PRO A 116 -3.35 24.20 6.90
C PRO A 116 -1.83 24.35 6.83
N GLY A 117 -1.33 24.68 5.64
CA GLY A 117 0.10 24.82 5.38
C GLY A 117 0.79 23.55 4.87
N GLY A 118 0.14 22.39 4.94
CA GLY A 118 0.63 21.13 4.33
C GLY A 118 0.24 21.04 2.86
N SER A 119 1.15 20.55 2.03
CA SER A 119 0.86 20.14 0.66
C SER A 119 1.84 19.03 0.26
N GLY A 120 1.39 18.10 -0.56
CA GLY A 120 2.25 17.00 -0.98
C GLY A 120 1.54 16.02 -1.88
N THR A 121 2.23 14.94 -2.19
CA THR A 121 1.70 13.84 -2.99
C THR A 121 1.52 12.61 -2.09
N VAL A 122 0.39 11.94 -2.20
CA VAL A 122 0.11 10.71 -1.46
C VAL A 122 0.99 9.59 -1.99
N VAL A 123 1.85 9.04 -1.15
CA VAL A 123 2.80 7.98 -1.51
C VAL A 123 2.21 6.60 -1.26
N GLU A 124 1.55 6.42 -0.14
CA GLU A 124 1.00 5.13 0.29
C GLU A 124 -0.32 5.30 1.03
N VAL A 125 -1.20 4.33 0.87
CA VAL A 125 -2.47 4.25 1.60
C VAL A 125 -2.65 2.84 2.11
N ARG A 126 -2.90 2.69 3.41
CA ARG A 126 -3.15 1.40 4.06
C ARG A 126 -4.53 1.38 4.68
N VAL A 127 -5.27 0.32 4.41
CA VAL A 127 -6.61 0.10 4.96
C VAL A 127 -6.60 -1.16 5.82
N PHE A 128 -7.01 -1.00 7.08
CA PHE A 128 -7.07 -2.10 8.04
C PHE A 128 -8.52 -2.36 8.44
N SER A 129 -8.93 -3.62 8.43
CA SER A 129 -10.23 -4.05 8.93
C SER A 129 -10.09 -4.75 10.28
N ARG A 130 -11.02 -4.50 11.21
CA ARG A 130 -11.04 -5.21 12.49
C ARG A 130 -11.48 -6.66 12.31
N ARG A 131 -10.98 -7.55 13.16
CA ARG A 131 -11.45 -8.94 13.22
C ARG A 131 -12.93 -8.97 13.61
N GLY A 132 -13.75 -9.73 12.87
CA GLY A 132 -15.18 -9.92 13.15
C GLY A 132 -16.11 -8.90 12.47
N VAL A 133 -15.57 -7.93 11.74
CA VAL A 133 -16.36 -7.06 10.86
C VAL A 133 -16.37 -7.68 9.47
N GLU A 134 -17.55 -7.75 8.85
CA GLU A 134 -17.66 -8.18 7.45
C GLU A 134 -16.88 -7.20 6.57
N LYS A 135 -16.01 -7.75 5.73
CA LYS A 135 -15.25 -6.95 4.75
C LYS A 135 -16.16 -6.62 3.58
N ASP A 136 -16.24 -5.36 3.24
CA ASP A 136 -16.89 -4.89 2.02
C ASP A 136 -16.12 -5.34 0.76
N GLU A 137 -16.78 -5.31 -0.38
CA GLU A 137 -16.21 -5.75 -1.67
C GLU A 137 -14.87 -5.10 -1.97
N ARG A 138 -14.70 -3.86 -1.54
CA ARG A 138 -13.48 -3.12 -1.75
C ARG A 138 -12.33 -3.56 -0.84
N ALA A 139 -12.59 -3.78 0.44
CA ALA A 139 -11.58 -4.35 1.33
C ALA A 139 -11.10 -5.70 0.81
N LEU A 140 -12.02 -6.51 0.25
CA LEU A 140 -11.69 -7.77 -0.42
C LEU A 140 -10.88 -7.56 -1.70
N ALA A 141 -11.14 -6.51 -2.47
CA ALA A 141 -10.38 -6.20 -3.68
C ALA A 141 -8.95 -5.76 -3.35
N ILE A 142 -8.77 -4.95 -2.30
CA ILE A 142 -7.45 -4.53 -1.81
C ILE A 142 -6.66 -5.74 -1.31
N ASP A 143 -7.28 -6.61 -0.51
CA ASP A 143 -6.66 -7.84 -0.01
C ASP A 143 -6.20 -8.74 -1.18
N ARG A 144 -7.05 -8.91 -2.21
CA ARG A 144 -6.70 -9.71 -3.39
C ARG A 144 -5.52 -9.11 -4.16
N ALA A 145 -5.53 -7.79 -4.37
CA ALA A 145 -4.43 -7.12 -5.06
C ALA A 145 -3.10 -7.26 -4.30
N GLU A 146 -3.14 -7.23 -2.96
CA GLU A 146 -1.96 -7.43 -2.13
C GLU A 146 -1.48 -8.88 -2.15
N ILE A 147 -2.40 -9.85 -2.09
CA ILE A 147 -2.07 -11.29 -2.23
C ILE A 147 -1.43 -11.57 -3.59
N ASP A 148 -1.97 -11.00 -4.67
CA ASP A 148 -1.44 -11.16 -6.02
C ASP A 148 -0.04 -10.55 -6.16
N ARG A 149 0.20 -9.39 -5.53
CA ARG A 149 1.53 -8.76 -5.50
C ARG A 149 2.53 -9.63 -4.76
N LEU A 150 2.19 -10.05 -3.53
CA LEU A 150 3.05 -10.93 -2.74
C LEU A 150 3.28 -12.28 -3.42
N GLY A 151 2.27 -12.78 -4.15
CA GLY A 151 2.41 -13.98 -4.97
C GLY A 151 3.46 -13.82 -6.07
N LYS A 152 3.46 -12.71 -6.78
CA LYS A 152 4.48 -12.41 -7.80
C LYS A 152 5.87 -12.27 -7.20
N ASP A 153 5.98 -11.52 -6.11
CA ASP A 153 7.26 -11.31 -5.41
C ASP A 153 7.86 -12.66 -4.99
N ARG A 154 7.05 -13.54 -4.41
CA ARG A 154 7.46 -14.90 -4.04
C ARG A 154 7.92 -15.74 -5.26
N ASP A 155 7.17 -15.66 -6.35
CA ASP A 155 7.49 -16.42 -7.55
C ASP A 155 8.77 -15.88 -8.24
N ASP A 156 8.99 -14.57 -8.21
CA ASP A 156 10.22 -13.93 -8.68
C ASP A 156 11.42 -14.31 -7.80
N GLU A 157 11.28 -14.28 -6.49
CA GLU A 157 12.32 -14.75 -5.55
C GLU A 157 12.67 -16.22 -5.80
N ARG A 158 11.67 -17.06 -5.99
CA ARG A 158 11.87 -18.46 -6.31
C ARG A 158 12.68 -18.66 -7.60
N ILE A 159 12.31 -17.94 -8.67
CA ILE A 159 13.03 -18.02 -9.95
C ILE A 159 14.49 -17.57 -9.79
N ILE A 160 14.74 -16.51 -9.02
CA ILE A 160 16.09 -16.01 -8.76
C ILE A 160 16.92 -17.06 -8.01
N LEU A 161 16.34 -17.65 -6.95
CA LEU A 161 16.98 -18.67 -6.15
C LEU A 161 17.26 -19.94 -6.95
N GLU A 162 16.30 -20.41 -7.74
CA GLU A 162 16.46 -21.57 -8.62
C GLU A 162 17.58 -21.36 -9.65
N ARG A 163 17.62 -20.19 -10.31
CA ARG A 163 18.69 -19.84 -11.23
C ARG A 163 20.06 -19.79 -10.56
N GLY A 164 20.13 -19.17 -9.37
CA GLY A 164 21.35 -19.08 -8.59
C GLY A 164 21.86 -20.46 -8.16
N PHE A 165 20.95 -21.33 -7.72
CA PHE A 165 21.24 -22.69 -7.35
C PHE A 165 21.73 -23.54 -8.53
N HIS A 166 20.99 -23.52 -9.65
CA HIS A 166 21.39 -24.25 -10.86
C HIS A 166 22.72 -23.76 -11.41
N GLY A 167 22.94 -22.44 -11.47
CA GLY A 167 24.22 -21.88 -11.90
C GLY A 167 25.39 -22.41 -11.05
N ARG A 168 25.21 -22.44 -9.74
CA ARG A 168 26.24 -22.93 -8.81
C ARG A 168 26.43 -24.44 -8.88
N MET A 169 25.34 -25.19 -9.10
CA MET A 169 25.43 -26.64 -9.36
C MET A 169 26.23 -26.95 -10.63
N VAL A 170 25.94 -26.25 -11.72
CA VAL A 170 26.68 -26.40 -12.98
C VAL A 170 28.15 -26.09 -12.76
N GLU A 171 28.50 -24.99 -12.12
CA GLU A 171 29.87 -24.58 -11.82
C GLU A 171 30.68 -25.66 -11.05
N LEU A 172 30.02 -26.32 -10.08
CA LEU A 172 30.66 -27.33 -9.24
C LEU A 172 30.69 -28.73 -9.83
N LEU A 173 29.71 -29.12 -10.62
CA LEU A 173 29.48 -30.49 -11.04
C LEU A 173 29.78 -30.75 -12.53
N ASP A 174 29.91 -29.69 -13.34
CA ASP A 174 30.24 -29.89 -14.77
C ASP A 174 31.54 -30.66 -14.96
N GLY A 175 31.46 -31.69 -15.77
CA GLY A 175 32.62 -32.59 -16.07
C GLY A 175 32.94 -33.61 -14.97
N GLN A 176 32.26 -33.61 -13.83
CA GLN A 176 32.46 -34.63 -12.78
C GLN A 176 31.82 -35.98 -13.15
N THR A 177 32.32 -37.06 -12.58
CA THR A 177 31.79 -38.41 -12.81
C THR A 177 30.81 -38.80 -11.70
N VAL A 178 29.64 -39.27 -12.10
CA VAL A 178 28.56 -39.66 -11.15
C VAL A 178 28.90 -40.96 -10.45
N ALA A 179 28.99 -40.96 -9.13
CA ALA A 179 29.14 -42.19 -8.34
C ALA A 179 27.78 -42.89 -8.14
N SER A 180 26.73 -42.10 -7.80
CA SER A 180 25.34 -42.55 -7.68
C SER A 180 24.44 -41.36 -8.06
N GLY A 181 23.39 -41.58 -8.79
CA GLY A 181 22.52 -40.51 -9.30
C GLY A 181 21.04 -40.86 -9.27
N PRO A 182 20.16 -39.88 -9.43
CA PRO A 182 18.69 -40.05 -9.49
C PRO A 182 18.30 -40.93 -10.70
N LYS A 183 17.07 -41.38 -10.75
CA LYS A 183 16.53 -42.21 -11.85
C LYS A 183 16.78 -41.56 -13.21
N GLY A 184 17.55 -42.22 -14.06
CA GLY A 184 17.91 -41.77 -15.42
C GLY A 184 19.40 -41.46 -15.62
N VAL A 185 20.18 -41.28 -14.57
CA VAL A 185 21.62 -40.99 -14.65
C VAL A 185 22.41 -42.25 -14.28
N LYS A 186 23.21 -42.76 -15.22
CA LYS A 186 24.01 -43.98 -14.99
C LYS A 186 25.29 -43.64 -14.19
N ALA A 187 25.61 -44.47 -13.20
CA ALA A 187 26.89 -44.40 -12.52
C ALA A 187 28.07 -44.47 -13.51
N GLY A 188 29.06 -43.61 -13.33
CA GLY A 188 30.20 -43.50 -14.23
C GLY A 188 30.04 -42.58 -15.45
N SER A 189 28.84 -41.99 -15.66
CA SER A 189 28.64 -40.96 -16.69
C SER A 189 29.22 -39.61 -16.26
N LYS A 190 29.67 -38.79 -17.20
CA LYS A 190 30.06 -37.40 -16.93
C LYS A 190 28.84 -36.52 -16.93
N LEU A 191 28.70 -35.68 -15.92
CA LEU A 191 27.67 -34.65 -15.82
C LEU A 191 27.94 -33.55 -16.84
N ASN A 192 26.87 -33.04 -17.43
CA ASN A 192 26.89 -31.82 -18.25
C ASN A 192 25.75 -30.88 -17.81
N ALA A 193 25.83 -29.61 -18.20
CA ALA A 193 24.87 -28.58 -17.83
C ALA A 193 23.41 -28.96 -18.15
N ALA A 194 23.15 -29.59 -19.30
CA ALA A 194 21.79 -29.99 -19.70
C ALA A 194 21.18 -31.08 -18.81
N MET A 195 22.01 -31.97 -18.23
CA MET A 195 21.53 -32.99 -17.29
C MET A 195 21.24 -32.43 -15.92
N LEU A 196 21.88 -31.29 -15.57
CA LEU A 196 21.67 -30.60 -14.30
C LEU A 196 20.46 -29.65 -14.33
N GLU A 197 20.08 -29.15 -15.51
CA GLU A 197 18.87 -28.32 -15.66
C GLU A 197 17.57 -29.11 -15.37
N ASP A 198 17.54 -30.41 -15.67
CA ASP A 198 16.39 -31.27 -15.37
C ASP A 198 16.38 -31.79 -13.93
N CYS A 199 17.39 -31.48 -13.15
CA CYS A 199 17.45 -31.88 -11.73
C CYS A 199 16.58 -30.98 -10.88
N LEU A 200 15.49 -31.54 -10.32
CA LEU A 200 14.65 -30.84 -9.35
C LEU A 200 15.41 -30.61 -8.05
N LEU A 201 15.20 -29.46 -7.42
CA LEU A 201 15.77 -29.10 -6.11
C LEU A 201 15.62 -30.21 -5.06
N TYR A 202 14.47 -30.90 -5.07
CA TYR A 202 14.16 -32.01 -4.16
C TYR A 202 15.01 -33.27 -4.36
N THR A 203 15.65 -33.44 -5.52
CA THR A 203 16.50 -34.61 -5.77
C THR A 203 17.94 -34.40 -5.35
N SER A 204 18.36 -33.16 -5.14
CA SER A 204 19.69 -32.82 -4.62
C SER A 204 19.73 -32.81 -3.09
N ASP A 205 18.58 -32.71 -2.42
CA ASP A 205 18.45 -32.71 -0.96
C ASP A 205 18.18 -34.10 -0.36
N ALA A 206 18.19 -35.14 -1.20
CA ALA A 206 18.00 -36.52 -0.77
C ALA A 206 19.17 -37.12 0.05
N ALA A 207 20.13 -36.28 0.47
CA ALA A 207 21.21 -36.70 1.34
C ALA A 207 20.83 -36.71 2.83
N ASP A 208 19.73 -36.03 3.21
CA ASP A 208 19.33 -35.86 4.63
C ASP A 208 18.20 -36.83 5.09
N GLU A 209 17.66 -37.67 4.21
CA GLU A 209 16.60 -38.64 4.57
C GLU A 209 17.10 -40.08 4.73
N VAL A 210 18.35 -40.29 5.10
CA VAL A 210 18.81 -41.62 5.49
C VAL A 210 19.31 -41.57 6.94
N ASP A 211 18.41 -41.38 7.86
CA ASP A 211 18.54 -41.87 9.25
C ASP A 211 17.17 -41.77 9.94
N GLY A 212 16.42 -42.84 9.93
CA GLY A 212 15.21 -43.06 10.67
C GLY A 212 14.93 -44.55 10.81
#